data_377e8d3ca9b30263e2512796794de079
#
_entry.id   377e8d3ca9b30263e2512796794de079
#
_cell.length_a   1.000
_cell.length_b   1.000
_cell.length_c   1.000
_cell.angle_alpha   90.00
_cell.angle_beta   90.00
_cell.angle_gamma   90.00
#
_symmetry.space_group_name_H-M   'P 1'
#
loop_
_entity.id
_entity.type
_entity.pdbx_description
1 polymer ?
#
loop_
_entity_poly.entity_id
_entity_poly.type
_entity_poly.pdbx_seq_one_letter_code
_entity_poly.pdbx_strand_id
1 'polypeptide(L)'
;SEYLVFLDGDCIPDKNFVKDHYDLRQQGIVVGGRRVQLPQKMSDDLTPELVADGHLEKKSLSLLFSKERHSENVLRVPLKIRNILRICKPKKGGLLGCNFGMYKSDLLKVNGFDERFLAPATGEDTDLEARLARIGIPVYRHSFICRVYHRKHKRIERNPNPNIPIFEENNRLQISYTPYGINNNEIL
;
A
#
# COMPACT_ATOMS: atom_id res chain seq x y z
N SER A 1 -5.32 12.73 -12.97
CA SER A 1 -4.48 11.63 -13.41
C SER A 1 -5.31 10.37 -13.59
N GLU A 2 -5.00 9.54 -14.59
CA GLU A 2 -5.67 8.27 -14.84
C GLU A 2 -5.16 7.13 -13.96
N TYR A 3 -3.90 7.22 -13.52
CA TYR A 3 -3.30 6.26 -12.60
C TYR A 3 -3.03 6.94 -11.26
N LEU A 4 -3.48 6.30 -10.19
CA LEU A 4 -3.38 6.78 -8.81
C LEU A 4 -2.37 5.93 -8.06
N VAL A 5 -1.57 6.57 -7.22
CA VAL A 5 -0.66 5.90 -6.29
C VAL A 5 -0.96 6.40 -4.88
N PHE A 6 -1.16 5.47 -3.96
CA PHE A 6 -1.54 5.73 -2.58
C PHE A 6 -0.34 5.54 -1.65
N LEU A 7 -0.20 6.46 -0.71
CA LEU A 7 0.90 6.52 0.25
C LEU A 7 0.39 7.09 1.58
N ASP A 8 0.73 6.46 2.70
CA ASP A 8 0.40 7.01 4.02
C ASP A 8 1.33 8.17 4.39
N GLY A 9 0.85 9.09 5.24
CA GLY A 9 1.58 10.28 5.64
C GLY A 9 2.84 10.02 6.49
N ASP A 10 3.01 8.82 7.02
CA ASP A 10 4.18 8.37 7.77
C ASP A 10 5.13 7.48 6.94
N CYS A 11 4.87 7.36 5.65
CA CYS A 11 5.68 6.63 4.70
C CYS A 11 6.49 7.57 3.80
N ILE A 12 7.77 7.24 3.62
CA ILE A 12 8.69 7.97 2.77
C ILE A 12 8.94 7.13 1.51
N PRO A 13 8.58 7.63 0.33
CA PRO A 13 8.79 6.89 -0.91
C PRO A 13 10.28 6.83 -1.28
N ASP A 14 10.72 5.67 -1.80
CA ASP A 14 12.01 5.56 -2.48
C ASP A 14 12.04 6.44 -3.73
N LYS A 15 13.21 6.92 -4.12
CA LYS A 15 13.38 7.80 -5.31
C LYS A 15 12.84 7.20 -6.61
N ASN A 16 12.68 5.89 -6.70
CA ASN A 16 12.11 5.21 -7.87
C ASN A 16 10.63 4.85 -7.69
N PHE A 17 10.02 5.18 -6.56
CA PHE A 17 8.68 4.74 -6.17
C PHE A 17 7.62 5.02 -7.24
N VAL A 18 7.51 6.26 -7.69
CA VAL A 18 6.54 6.65 -8.73
C VAL A 18 6.85 5.95 -10.06
N LYS A 19 8.14 5.91 -10.44
CA LYS A 19 8.58 5.23 -11.66
C LYS A 19 8.26 3.75 -11.63
N ASP A 20 8.52 3.08 -10.51
CA ASP A 20 8.28 1.65 -10.35
C ASP A 20 6.78 1.32 -10.46
N HIS A 21 5.90 2.12 -9.84
CA HIS A 21 4.46 1.98 -9.99
C HIS A 21 3.99 2.24 -11.42
N TYR A 22 4.56 3.27 -12.07
CA TYR A 22 4.25 3.60 -13.46
C TYR A 22 4.66 2.47 -14.42
N ASP A 23 5.85 1.89 -14.23
CA ASP A 23 6.36 0.81 -15.07
C ASP A 23 5.57 -0.50 -14.90
N LEU A 24 5.01 -0.74 -13.70
CA LEU A 24 4.23 -1.94 -13.37
C LEU A 24 2.73 -1.79 -13.65
N ARG A 25 2.26 -0.56 -13.93
CA ARG A 25 0.83 -0.30 -14.08
C ARG A 25 0.20 -1.17 -15.17
N GLN A 26 -0.94 -1.70 -14.87
CA GLN A 26 -1.77 -2.44 -15.80
C GLN A 26 -3.23 -2.24 -15.43
N GLN A 27 -4.08 -2.03 -16.43
CA GLN A 27 -5.53 -1.91 -16.21
C GLN A 27 -6.12 -3.24 -15.75
N GLY A 28 -7.07 -3.19 -14.82
CA GLY A 28 -7.71 -4.38 -14.25
C GLY A 28 -6.87 -5.10 -13.19
N ILE A 29 -5.79 -4.50 -12.69
CA ILE A 29 -5.04 -4.99 -11.54
C ILE A 29 -4.65 -3.86 -10.59
N VAL A 30 -4.41 -4.21 -9.33
CA VAL A 30 -3.78 -3.33 -8.35
C VAL A 30 -2.32 -3.74 -8.16
N VAL A 31 -1.41 -2.78 -8.28
CA VAL A 31 0.02 -2.96 -8.01
C VAL A 31 0.29 -2.63 -6.55
N GLY A 32 0.51 -3.62 -5.71
CA GLY A 32 0.91 -3.43 -4.32
C GLY A 32 2.42 -3.47 -4.16
N GLY A 33 2.99 -2.48 -3.47
CA GLY A 33 4.40 -2.50 -3.06
C GLY A 33 4.60 -3.09 -1.66
N ARG A 34 5.81 -2.94 -1.13
CA ARG A 34 6.16 -3.34 0.24
C ARG A 34 6.79 -2.17 0.99
N ARG A 35 6.73 -2.25 2.31
CA ARG A 35 7.35 -1.27 3.18
C ARG A 35 8.58 -1.84 3.87
N VAL A 36 9.56 -0.98 4.16
CA VAL A 36 10.70 -1.21 5.04
C VAL A 36 10.42 -0.49 6.33
N GLN A 37 10.35 -1.20 7.46
CA GLN A 37 10.18 -0.56 8.75
C GLN A 37 11.49 0.09 9.18
N LEU A 38 11.47 1.39 9.47
CA LEU A 38 12.64 2.10 9.99
C LEU A 38 12.84 1.80 11.48
N PRO A 39 14.10 1.71 11.96
CA PRO A 39 14.41 1.73 13.40
C PRO A 39 13.94 3.03 14.06
N GLN A 40 13.59 2.97 15.36
CA GLN A 40 13.09 4.14 16.10
C GLN A 40 14.02 5.33 15.98
N LYS A 41 15.29 5.14 16.31
CA LYS A 41 16.29 6.21 16.25
C LYS A 41 16.38 6.85 14.85
N MET A 42 16.36 6.05 13.80
CA MET A 42 16.40 6.57 12.42
C MET A 42 15.11 7.34 12.07
N SER A 43 13.96 6.90 12.59
CA SER A 43 12.69 7.60 12.40
C SER A 43 12.67 8.96 13.11
N ASP A 44 13.29 9.05 14.28
CA ASP A 44 13.35 10.28 15.09
C ASP A 44 14.35 11.29 14.52
N ASP A 45 15.49 10.81 14.02
CA ASP A 45 16.58 11.65 13.48
C ASP A 45 16.31 12.12 12.02
N LEU A 46 15.28 11.60 11.36
CA LEU A 46 15.04 11.86 9.94
C LEU A 46 14.42 13.22 9.70
N THR A 47 15.10 14.03 8.87
CA THR A 47 14.61 15.33 8.42
C THR A 47 14.32 15.34 6.91
N PRO A 48 13.54 16.31 6.39
CA PRO A 48 13.31 16.47 4.95
C PRO A 48 14.61 16.58 4.13
N GLU A 49 15.63 17.27 4.67
CA GLU A 49 16.92 17.46 4.02
C GLU A 49 17.67 16.13 3.88
N LEU A 50 17.67 15.30 4.92
CA LEU A 50 18.26 13.96 4.89
C LEU A 50 17.55 13.05 3.87
N VAL A 51 16.23 13.16 3.78
CA VAL A 51 15.46 12.43 2.75
C VAL A 51 15.85 12.90 1.35
N ALA A 52 15.91 14.20 1.11
CA ALA A 52 16.28 14.78 -0.19
C ALA A 52 17.72 14.41 -0.59
N ASP A 53 18.64 14.28 0.38
CA ASP A 53 20.03 13.85 0.16
C ASP A 53 20.17 12.32 -0.08
N GLY A 54 19.09 11.56 -0.06
CA GLY A 54 19.10 10.11 -0.27
C GLY A 54 19.71 9.33 0.89
N HIS A 55 19.59 9.83 2.12
CA HIS A 55 20.12 9.18 3.33
C HIS A 55 19.64 7.76 3.51
N LEU A 56 18.35 7.49 3.25
CA LEU A 56 17.76 6.16 3.41
C LEU A 56 18.36 5.15 2.42
N GLU A 57 18.60 5.56 1.19
CA GLU A 57 19.25 4.73 0.19
C GLU A 57 20.73 4.47 0.54
N LYS A 58 21.44 5.48 1.04
CA LYS A 58 22.84 5.34 1.52
C LYS A 58 22.92 4.38 2.73
N LYS A 59 21.86 4.29 3.54
CA LYS A 59 21.77 3.38 4.70
C LYS A 59 21.17 2.00 4.39
N SER A 60 20.95 1.67 3.13
CA SER A 60 20.30 0.42 2.72
C SER A 60 20.96 -0.82 3.32
N LEU A 61 22.29 -0.89 3.40
CA LEU A 61 23.00 -2.03 3.97
C LEU A 61 22.75 -2.14 5.49
N SER A 62 22.79 -1.02 6.21
CA SER A 62 22.47 -0.98 7.63
C SER A 62 21.02 -1.37 7.91
N LEU A 63 20.09 -0.94 7.06
CA LEU A 63 18.68 -1.32 7.15
C LEU A 63 18.47 -2.80 6.86
N LEU A 64 19.17 -3.38 5.89
CA LEU A 64 19.08 -4.81 5.56
C LEU A 64 19.41 -5.69 6.77
N PHE A 65 20.44 -5.33 7.52
CA PHE A 65 20.85 -6.07 8.73
C PHE A 65 20.18 -5.58 10.00
N SER A 66 19.23 -4.67 9.91
CA SER A 66 18.40 -4.29 11.06
C SER A 66 17.47 -5.44 11.44
N LYS A 67 17.11 -5.53 12.72
CA LYS A 67 16.13 -6.52 13.21
C LYS A 67 14.67 -6.09 12.94
N GLU A 68 14.48 -5.02 12.17
CA GLU A 68 13.14 -4.49 11.88
C GLU A 68 12.41 -5.35 10.86
N ARG A 69 11.07 -5.34 10.96
CA ARG A 69 10.23 -6.14 10.05
C ARG A 69 10.40 -5.68 8.61
N HIS A 70 10.51 -6.65 7.72
CA HIS A 70 10.59 -6.44 6.27
C HIS A 70 11.83 -5.66 5.80
N SER A 71 12.93 -5.72 6.59
CA SER A 71 14.22 -5.10 6.23
C SER A 71 14.76 -5.60 4.89
N GLU A 72 14.45 -6.83 4.50
CA GLU A 72 14.84 -7.39 3.20
C GLU A 72 14.31 -6.59 2.01
N ASN A 73 13.19 -5.90 2.17
CA ASN A 73 12.62 -5.08 1.09
C ASN A 73 13.40 -3.79 0.82
N VAL A 74 14.43 -3.50 1.61
CA VAL A 74 15.37 -2.40 1.31
C VAL A 74 16.16 -2.65 0.03
N LEU A 75 16.33 -3.91 -0.37
CA LEU A 75 16.95 -4.28 -1.63
C LEU A 75 16.00 -3.96 -2.79
N ARG A 76 16.50 -3.26 -3.79
CA ARG A 76 15.73 -3.00 -5.01
C ARG A 76 16.24 -3.86 -6.16
N VAL A 77 15.36 -4.63 -6.75
CA VAL A 77 15.63 -5.37 -7.99
C VAL A 77 14.84 -4.70 -9.12
N PRO A 78 15.50 -3.97 -10.02
CA PRO A 78 14.85 -3.29 -11.13
C PRO A 78 14.03 -4.23 -12.00
N LEU A 79 12.90 -3.75 -12.53
CA LEU A 79 11.95 -4.55 -13.31
C LEU A 79 12.62 -5.28 -14.49
N LYS A 80 13.55 -4.60 -15.18
CA LYS A 80 14.32 -5.18 -16.29
C LYS A 80 15.08 -6.44 -15.85
N ILE A 81 15.78 -6.40 -14.71
CA ILE A 81 16.52 -7.55 -14.15
C ILE A 81 15.54 -8.66 -13.75
N ARG A 82 14.44 -8.32 -13.08
CA ARG A 82 13.41 -9.29 -12.67
C ARG A 82 12.85 -10.08 -13.86
N ASN A 83 12.58 -9.38 -14.96
CA ASN A 83 12.03 -9.98 -16.17
C ASN A 83 13.03 -10.89 -16.86
N ILE A 84 14.29 -10.45 -17.00
CA ILE A 84 15.38 -11.25 -17.61
C ILE A 84 15.63 -12.53 -16.81
N LEU A 85 15.77 -12.39 -15.49
CA LEU A 85 16.09 -13.53 -14.61
C LEU A 85 14.86 -14.31 -14.15
N ARG A 86 13.66 -13.86 -14.48
CA ARG A 86 12.36 -14.45 -14.07
C ARG A 86 12.23 -14.65 -12.56
N ILE A 87 12.82 -13.74 -11.77
CA ILE A 87 12.83 -13.77 -10.30
C ILE A 87 11.83 -12.77 -9.71
N CYS A 88 11.60 -12.85 -8.39
CA CYS A 88 10.74 -11.94 -7.65
C CYS A 88 9.32 -11.82 -8.25
N LYS A 89 8.71 -12.95 -8.61
CA LYS A 89 7.34 -12.99 -9.13
C LYS A 89 6.38 -12.34 -8.13
N PRO A 90 5.36 -11.58 -8.61
CA PRO A 90 4.36 -11.02 -7.73
C PRO A 90 3.54 -12.10 -7.04
N LYS A 91 3.07 -11.80 -5.83
CA LYS A 91 2.15 -12.65 -5.08
C LYS A 91 0.75 -12.04 -5.09
N LYS A 92 -0.27 -12.87 -5.28
CA LYS A 92 -1.65 -12.41 -5.25
C LYS A 92 -2.09 -12.07 -3.83
N GLY A 93 -2.82 -10.97 -3.67
CA GLY A 93 -3.39 -10.51 -2.42
C GLY A 93 -2.43 -9.76 -1.50
N GLY A 94 -2.99 -9.22 -0.43
CA GLY A 94 -2.28 -8.49 0.62
C GLY A 94 -1.99 -7.04 0.27
N LEU A 95 -3.05 -6.29 -0.03
CA LEU A 95 -3.01 -4.84 -0.16
C LEU A 95 -2.44 -4.21 1.12
N LEU A 96 -1.62 -3.20 0.95
CA LEU A 96 -1.17 -2.33 2.04
C LEU A 96 -1.63 -0.92 1.70
N GLY A 97 -2.48 -0.32 2.50
CA GLY A 97 -2.98 1.04 2.31
C GLY A 97 -1.88 2.06 2.09
N CYS A 98 -0.74 1.85 2.73
CA CYS A 98 0.43 2.71 2.63
C CYS A 98 1.24 2.58 1.33
N ASN A 99 0.93 1.65 0.42
CA ASN A 99 1.76 1.45 -0.78
C ASN A 99 1.04 0.62 -1.85
N PHE A 100 0.26 1.28 -2.67
CA PHE A 100 -0.33 0.64 -3.85
C PHE A 100 -0.64 1.66 -4.95
N GLY A 101 -0.84 1.15 -6.18
CA GLY A 101 -1.27 1.95 -7.31
C GLY A 101 -2.28 1.21 -8.17
N MET A 102 -3.20 1.94 -8.77
CA MET A 102 -4.23 1.41 -9.66
C MET A 102 -4.79 2.47 -10.61
N TYR A 103 -5.46 2.06 -11.65
CA TYR A 103 -6.18 2.99 -12.50
C TYR A 103 -7.40 3.58 -11.79
N LYS A 104 -7.61 4.89 -11.98
CA LYS A 104 -8.77 5.60 -11.42
C LYS A 104 -10.09 4.95 -11.86
N SER A 105 -10.16 4.52 -13.12
CA SER A 105 -11.33 3.82 -13.67
C SER A 105 -11.65 2.53 -12.89
N ASP A 106 -10.66 1.79 -12.42
CA ASP A 106 -10.86 0.57 -11.64
C ASP A 106 -11.31 0.89 -10.20
N LEU A 107 -10.79 1.95 -9.59
CA LEU A 107 -11.23 2.43 -8.28
C LEU A 107 -12.71 2.88 -8.31
N LEU A 108 -13.11 3.57 -9.37
CA LEU A 108 -14.49 4.03 -9.53
C LEU A 108 -15.50 2.90 -9.70
N LYS A 109 -15.09 1.72 -10.21
CA LYS A 109 -15.96 0.53 -10.32
C LYS A 109 -16.44 0.00 -8.95
N VAL A 110 -15.71 0.31 -7.89
CA VAL A 110 -16.06 -0.05 -6.51
C VAL A 110 -16.45 1.16 -5.66
N ASN A 111 -16.55 2.34 -6.27
CA ASN A 111 -16.87 3.63 -5.65
C ASN A 111 -15.84 4.11 -4.63
N GLY A 112 -14.56 3.76 -4.81
CA GLY A 112 -13.49 4.22 -3.93
C GLY A 112 -13.43 3.46 -2.59
N PHE A 113 -12.95 4.15 -1.57
CA PHE A 113 -12.98 3.66 -0.19
C PHE A 113 -14.38 3.82 0.41
N ASP A 114 -14.71 2.99 1.37
CA ASP A 114 -15.94 3.11 2.15
C ASP A 114 -15.69 4.07 3.32
N GLU A 115 -16.32 5.22 3.31
CA GLU A 115 -16.09 6.31 4.26
C GLU A 115 -16.53 5.99 5.70
N ARG A 116 -17.22 4.88 5.93
CA ARG A 116 -17.56 4.40 7.28
C ARG A 116 -16.36 3.87 8.06
N PHE A 117 -15.24 3.55 7.36
CA PHE A 117 -14.01 3.09 7.99
C PHE A 117 -13.22 4.27 8.57
N LEU A 118 -13.65 4.78 9.71
CA LEU A 118 -13.06 5.97 10.34
C LEU A 118 -11.85 5.68 11.23
N ALA A 119 -11.69 4.44 11.67
CA ALA A 119 -10.63 4.07 12.58
C ALA A 119 -9.39 3.60 11.81
N PRO A 120 -8.18 4.13 12.10
CA PRO A 120 -6.96 3.56 11.54
C PRO A 120 -6.72 2.15 12.10
N ALA A 121 -5.98 1.35 11.38
CA ALA A 121 -5.37 0.07 11.71
C ALA A 121 -5.98 -1.18 11.06
N THR A 122 -7.24 -1.31 10.78
CA THR A 122 -7.78 -2.50 10.10
C THR A 122 -9.07 -2.13 9.39
N GLY A 123 -9.12 -2.43 8.11
CA GLY A 123 -10.40 -2.53 7.44
C GLY A 123 -10.50 -1.83 6.08
N GLU A 124 -10.11 -0.57 5.94
CA GLU A 124 -10.34 0.20 4.70
C GLU A 124 -9.60 -0.40 3.48
N ASP A 125 -8.35 -0.79 3.65
CA ASP A 125 -7.55 -1.42 2.59
C ASP A 125 -7.97 -2.87 2.34
N THR A 126 -8.29 -3.60 3.41
CA THR A 126 -8.77 -4.97 3.33
C THR A 126 -10.18 -5.04 2.70
N ASP A 127 -11.04 -4.09 3.03
CA ASP A 127 -12.36 -3.96 2.43
C ASP A 127 -12.27 -3.60 0.94
N LEU A 128 -11.42 -2.62 0.60
CA LEU A 128 -11.17 -2.25 -0.80
C LEU A 128 -10.66 -3.46 -1.61
N GLU A 129 -9.68 -4.22 -1.08
CA GLU A 129 -9.18 -5.44 -1.73
C GLU A 129 -10.30 -6.47 -1.94
N ALA A 130 -11.13 -6.69 -0.94
CA ALA A 130 -12.24 -7.63 -1.03
C ALA A 130 -13.28 -7.23 -2.10
N ARG A 131 -13.64 -5.93 -2.16
CA ARG A 131 -14.57 -5.39 -3.16
C ARG A 131 -14.01 -5.50 -4.58
N LEU A 132 -12.73 -5.16 -4.77
CA LEU A 132 -12.04 -5.30 -6.06
C LEU A 132 -11.95 -6.76 -6.50
N ALA A 133 -11.65 -7.67 -5.58
CA ALA A 133 -11.59 -9.11 -5.88
C ALA A 133 -12.94 -9.67 -6.38
N ARG A 134 -14.08 -9.19 -5.83
CA ARG A 134 -15.43 -9.59 -6.25
C ARG A 134 -15.76 -9.20 -7.70
N ILE A 135 -15.15 -8.14 -8.20
CA ILE A 135 -15.31 -7.72 -9.62
C ILE A 135 -14.16 -8.18 -10.51
N GLY A 136 -13.32 -9.11 -10.03
CA GLY A 136 -12.26 -9.72 -10.81
C GLY A 136 -10.99 -8.87 -10.95
N ILE A 137 -10.79 -7.84 -10.13
CA ILE A 137 -9.59 -7.01 -10.11
C ILE A 137 -8.66 -7.47 -8.98
N PRO A 138 -7.61 -8.27 -9.28
CA PRO A 138 -6.70 -8.79 -8.27
C PRO A 138 -5.67 -7.74 -7.82
N VAL A 139 -5.23 -7.86 -6.58
CA VAL A 139 -4.01 -7.22 -6.09
C VAL A 139 -2.80 -8.11 -6.39
N TYR A 140 -1.76 -7.55 -6.99
CA TYR A 140 -0.47 -8.19 -7.15
C TYR A 140 0.59 -7.46 -6.33
N ARG A 141 1.07 -8.15 -5.30
CA ARG A 141 2.06 -7.63 -4.36
C ARG A 141 3.48 -7.91 -4.87
N HIS A 142 4.26 -6.85 -5.01
CA HIS A 142 5.64 -6.91 -5.48
C HIS A 142 6.63 -6.67 -4.33
N SER A 143 7.55 -7.61 -4.10
CA SER A 143 8.70 -7.43 -3.21
C SER A 143 9.88 -6.84 -3.99
N PHE A 144 10.78 -6.11 -3.31
CA PHE A 144 12.03 -5.56 -3.88
C PHE A 144 11.85 -4.51 -5.00
N ILE A 145 10.67 -3.92 -5.10
CA ILE A 145 10.31 -2.83 -6.03
C ILE A 145 9.11 -2.08 -5.44
N CYS A 146 8.81 -0.87 -5.89
CA CYS A 146 7.77 -0.01 -5.31
C CYS A 146 7.96 0.12 -3.79
N ARG A 147 9.15 0.53 -3.34
CA ARG A 147 9.50 0.55 -1.92
C ARG A 147 9.06 1.84 -1.26
N VAL A 148 8.64 1.72 -0.01
CA VAL A 148 8.50 2.84 0.92
C VAL A 148 9.21 2.52 2.23
N TYR A 149 9.65 3.57 2.92
CA TYR A 149 10.21 3.48 4.26
C TYR A 149 9.16 3.99 5.24
N HIS A 150 8.72 3.12 6.13
CA HIS A 150 7.68 3.44 7.10
C HIS A 150 8.33 3.87 8.41
N ARG A 151 8.02 5.09 8.86
CA ARG A 151 8.50 5.61 10.14
C ARG A 151 7.96 4.77 11.28
N LYS A 152 8.80 4.52 12.28
CA LYS A 152 8.37 3.81 13.49
C LYS A 152 7.62 4.77 14.39
N HIS A 153 6.43 4.38 14.77
CA HIS A 153 5.61 5.09 15.73
C HIS A 153 4.91 4.10 16.66
N LYS A 154 4.40 4.59 17.78
CA LYS A 154 3.62 3.77 18.73
C LYS A 154 2.33 3.30 18.00
N ARG A 155 2.08 2.01 18.06
CA ARG A 155 0.81 1.47 17.55
C ARG A 155 -0.34 1.97 18.41
N ILE A 156 -1.40 2.39 17.75
CA ILE A 156 -2.66 2.70 18.42
C ILE A 156 -3.37 1.36 18.63
N GLU A 157 -3.46 0.94 19.88
CA GLU A 157 -4.26 -0.24 20.23
C GLU A 157 -5.75 0.13 20.14
N ARG A 158 -6.51 -0.72 19.46
CA ARG A 158 -7.95 -0.58 19.32
C ARG A 158 -8.61 -1.92 19.56
N ASN A 159 -9.17 -2.04 20.71
CA ASN A 159 -10.01 -3.17 21.07
C ASN A 159 -11.23 -2.65 21.88
N PRO A 160 -12.47 -2.80 21.36
CA PRO A 160 -12.80 -3.37 20.04
C PRO A 160 -12.44 -2.42 18.87
N ASN A 161 -12.15 -2.99 17.69
CA ASN A 161 -11.97 -2.21 16.47
C ASN A 161 -13.34 -1.92 15.83
N PRO A 162 -13.76 -0.65 15.71
CA PRO A 162 -15.08 -0.28 15.20
C PRO A 162 -15.29 -0.61 13.71
N ASN A 163 -14.20 -0.87 12.96
CA ASN A 163 -14.29 -1.21 11.55
C ASN A 163 -14.67 -2.68 11.29
N ILE A 164 -14.47 -3.57 12.27
CA ILE A 164 -14.74 -5.02 12.11
C ILE A 164 -16.20 -5.30 11.75
N PRO A 165 -17.21 -4.76 12.43
CA PRO A 165 -18.60 -5.01 12.08
C PRO A 165 -18.95 -4.58 10.66
N ILE A 166 -18.39 -3.44 10.20
CA ILE A 166 -18.61 -2.92 8.85
C ILE A 166 -18.01 -3.89 7.82
N PHE A 167 -16.78 -4.33 8.05
CA PHE A 167 -16.08 -5.28 7.17
C PHE A 167 -16.82 -6.63 7.10
N GLU A 168 -17.29 -7.15 8.24
CA GLU A 168 -18.04 -8.40 8.30
C GLU A 168 -19.38 -8.29 7.57
N GLU A 169 -20.08 -7.18 7.73
CA GLU A 169 -21.33 -6.91 7.02
C GLU A 169 -21.12 -6.83 5.51
N ASN A 170 -20.13 -6.04 5.06
CA ASN A 170 -19.78 -5.92 3.64
C ASN A 170 -19.43 -7.29 3.03
N ASN A 171 -18.74 -8.15 3.79
CA ASN A 171 -18.41 -9.50 3.34
C ASN A 171 -19.64 -10.42 3.31
N ARG A 172 -20.50 -10.38 4.33
CA ARG A 172 -21.74 -11.18 4.38
C ARG A 172 -22.69 -10.83 3.23
N LEU A 173 -22.79 -9.55 2.90
CA LEU A 173 -23.65 -9.04 1.83
C LEU A 173 -22.96 -9.09 0.43
N GLN A 174 -21.72 -9.53 0.35
CA GLN A 174 -20.93 -9.58 -0.88
C GLN A 174 -20.88 -8.23 -1.62
N ILE A 175 -20.77 -7.12 -0.87
CA ILE A 175 -20.72 -5.77 -1.42
C ILE A 175 -19.49 -5.63 -2.32
N SER A 176 -19.69 -5.23 -3.57
CA SER A 176 -18.60 -4.86 -4.49
C SER A 176 -18.55 -3.35 -4.74
N TYR A 177 -19.67 -2.69 -4.68
CA TYR A 177 -19.80 -1.23 -4.83
C TYR A 177 -20.34 -0.65 -3.51
N THR A 178 -19.53 0.16 -2.82
CA THR A 178 -20.00 0.80 -1.59
C THR A 178 -20.88 2.00 -1.91
N PRO A 179 -22.04 2.18 -1.25
CA PRO A 179 -22.81 3.41 -1.36
C PRO A 179 -22.19 4.60 -0.61
N TYR A 180 -21.19 4.34 0.25
CA TYR A 180 -20.51 5.32 1.10
C TYR A 180 -19.12 5.68 0.55
N GLY A 181 -19.00 5.91 -0.74
CA GLY A 181 -17.73 6.21 -1.38
C GLY A 181 -17.73 7.57 -2.10
N ILE A 182 -16.96 7.66 -3.19
CA ILE A 182 -16.74 8.90 -3.95
C ILE A 182 -18.06 9.51 -4.46
N ASN A 183 -18.96 8.66 -4.95
CA ASN A 183 -20.31 9.09 -5.35
C ASN A 183 -21.26 8.72 -4.20
N ASN A 184 -21.39 9.61 -3.24
CA ASN A 184 -22.45 9.49 -2.24
C ASN A 184 -23.76 9.76 -2.94
N ASN A 185 -24.43 8.71 -3.42
CA ASN A 185 -25.86 8.82 -3.65
C ASN A 185 -26.46 9.04 -2.25
N GLU A 186 -26.90 10.25 -1.97
CA GLU A 186 -27.75 10.51 -0.81
C GLU A 186 -28.81 9.42 -0.83
N ILE A 187 -28.76 8.52 0.15
CA ILE A 187 -29.83 7.57 0.39
C ILE A 187 -30.96 8.42 0.93
N LEU A 188 -31.79 8.94 0.02
CA LEU A 188 -33.07 9.54 0.34
C LEU A 188 -34.03 8.48 0.91
#